data_8db5b8253dfe0a719a5099710e387705
#
_entry.id   8db5b8253dfe0a719a5099710e387705
#
_cell.length_a   1.000
_cell.length_b   1.000
_cell.length_c   1.000
_cell.angle_alpha   90.00
_cell.angle_beta   90.00
_cell.angle_gamma   90.00
#
_symmetry.space_group_name_H-M   'P 1'
#
loop_
_entity.id
_entity.type
_entity.pdbx_description
1 polymer ?
#
loop_
_entity_poly.entity_id
_entity_poly.type
_entity_poly.pdbx_seq_one_letter_code
_entity_poly.pdbx_strand_id
1 'polypeptide(L)'
;IPTQDGKPRVIVLIVGETARAQNFSLYGYNRQTNPLLAQNGEIIAFKDVSSCGTATAVSLPCMFSKLGRKEFDVTDAQYMQNLLDIAKAAGYDVFWKDNDDGCKKVCDRIGKTDAKQGNKQPYCFGNYCHDEILLDGLEKQLQTITRNTVIVLHMMGSHGPTYYKRYPDKFKRFTPACD
;
A
#
# COMPACT_ATOMS: atom_id res chain seq x y z
N ILE A 1 22.65 6.53 1.81
CA ILE A 1 23.51 7.03 0.71
C ILE A 1 23.05 8.46 0.45
N PRO A 2 23.92 9.46 0.61
CA PRO A 2 23.58 10.84 0.30
C PRO A 2 23.17 10.98 -1.16
N THR A 3 22.16 11.79 -1.44
CA THR A 3 21.84 12.18 -2.82
C THR A 3 22.93 13.10 -3.36
N GLN A 4 23.29 13.00 -4.63
CA GLN A 4 24.33 13.84 -5.26
C GLN A 4 23.96 15.34 -5.22
N ASP A 5 22.68 15.67 -5.08
CA ASP A 5 22.15 17.04 -5.06
C ASP A 5 21.80 17.53 -3.64
N GLY A 6 22.11 16.77 -2.60
CA GLY A 6 21.84 17.12 -1.20
C GLY A 6 20.36 17.14 -0.80
N LYS A 7 19.44 16.80 -1.72
CA LYS A 7 18.01 16.75 -1.44
C LYS A 7 17.59 15.47 -0.72
N PRO A 8 16.56 15.49 0.13
CA PRO A 8 16.06 14.28 0.74
C PRO A 8 15.43 13.34 -0.31
N ARG A 9 15.68 12.04 -0.17
CA ARG A 9 15.03 11.02 -0.98
C ARG A 9 13.71 10.62 -0.32
N VAL A 10 12.62 10.64 -1.10
CA VAL A 10 11.31 10.19 -0.66
C VAL A 10 10.91 8.93 -1.42
N ILE A 11 10.55 7.89 -0.68
CA ILE A 11 10.05 6.63 -1.22
C ILE A 11 8.61 6.47 -0.74
N VAL A 12 7.67 6.39 -1.67
CA VAL A 12 6.26 6.10 -1.36
C VAL A 12 5.97 4.67 -1.79
N LEU A 13 5.60 3.83 -0.82
CA LEU A 13 5.18 2.45 -1.03
C LEU A 13 3.65 2.37 -0.93
N ILE A 14 2.99 2.08 -2.03
CA ILE A 14 1.55 1.84 -2.05
C ILE A 14 1.33 0.34 -1.96
N VAL A 15 0.79 -0.11 -0.84
CA VAL A 15 0.49 -1.52 -0.59
C VAL A 15 -0.96 -1.77 -0.92
N GLY A 16 -1.19 -2.51 -2.01
CA GLY A 16 -2.54 -2.92 -2.44
C GLY A 16 -3.05 -4.11 -1.63
N GLU A 17 -4.38 -4.26 -1.57
CA GLU A 17 -5.06 -5.38 -0.93
C GLU A 17 -5.92 -6.12 -1.96
N THR A 18 -5.84 -7.46 -1.95
CA THR A 18 -6.63 -8.37 -2.80
C THR A 18 -6.55 -8.05 -4.30
N ALA A 19 -5.45 -7.45 -4.76
CA ALA A 19 -5.20 -7.15 -6.16
C ALA A 19 -4.54 -8.36 -6.85
N ARG A 20 -5.18 -8.87 -7.92
CA ARG A 20 -4.73 -10.06 -8.67
C ARG A 20 -4.10 -9.63 -9.99
N ALA A 21 -2.85 -10.02 -10.24
CA ALA A 21 -2.14 -9.70 -11.50
C ALA A 21 -2.95 -10.08 -12.75
N GLN A 22 -3.63 -11.22 -12.72
CA GLN A 22 -4.48 -11.69 -13.82
C GLN A 22 -5.67 -10.77 -14.15
N ASN A 23 -6.03 -9.83 -13.30
CA ASN A 23 -7.07 -8.84 -13.54
C ASN A 23 -6.51 -7.45 -13.88
N PHE A 24 -5.20 -7.32 -14.10
CA PHE A 24 -4.57 -6.10 -14.53
C PHE A 24 -4.38 -6.08 -16.05
N SER A 25 -4.90 -5.04 -16.72
CA SER A 25 -4.68 -4.85 -18.15
C SER A 25 -3.19 -4.66 -18.51
N LEU A 26 -2.37 -4.15 -17.58
CA LEU A 26 -0.90 -4.10 -17.70
C LEU A 26 -0.24 -5.47 -17.88
N TYR A 27 -0.91 -6.53 -17.41
CA TYR A 27 -0.40 -7.91 -17.51
C TYR A 27 -1.15 -8.73 -18.58
N GLY A 28 -1.95 -8.08 -19.43
CA GLY A 28 -2.63 -8.73 -20.55
C GLY A 28 -4.09 -9.12 -20.28
N TYR A 29 -4.69 -8.64 -19.19
CA TYR A 29 -6.12 -8.81 -19.02
C TYR A 29 -6.90 -8.06 -20.10
N ASN A 30 -7.90 -8.70 -20.68
CA ASN A 30 -8.64 -8.17 -21.85
C ASN A 30 -9.56 -6.97 -21.53
N ARG A 31 -9.82 -6.68 -20.27
CA ARG A 31 -10.56 -5.49 -19.83
C ARG A 31 -9.59 -4.42 -19.35
N GLN A 32 -9.89 -3.15 -19.65
CA GLN A 32 -9.10 -2.00 -19.21
C GLN A 32 -9.37 -1.68 -17.74
N THR A 33 -8.70 -2.40 -16.85
CA THR A 33 -8.85 -2.27 -15.39
C THR A 33 -7.94 -1.22 -14.76
N ASN A 34 -6.84 -0.87 -15.41
CA ASN A 34 -5.88 0.14 -14.93
C ASN A 34 -5.38 1.08 -16.04
N PRO A 35 -6.33 1.79 -16.72
CA PRO A 35 -5.98 2.62 -17.89
C PRO A 35 -5.02 3.77 -17.57
N LEU A 36 -5.12 4.38 -16.39
CA LEU A 36 -4.24 5.47 -16.00
C LEU A 36 -2.79 4.99 -15.78
N LEU A 37 -2.61 3.81 -15.21
CA LEU A 37 -1.29 3.20 -15.08
C LEU A 37 -0.71 2.85 -16.45
N ALA A 38 -1.53 2.30 -17.34
CA ALA A 38 -1.09 1.93 -18.68
C ALA A 38 -0.65 3.13 -19.55
N GLN A 39 -1.15 4.33 -19.26
CA GLN A 39 -0.78 5.57 -19.95
C GLN A 39 0.52 6.19 -19.43
N ASN A 40 1.00 5.77 -18.26
CA ASN A 40 2.24 6.27 -17.69
C ASN A 40 3.44 5.51 -18.27
N GLY A 41 4.21 6.18 -19.13
CA GLY A 41 5.37 5.59 -19.81
C GLY A 41 6.58 5.27 -18.92
N GLU A 42 6.57 5.69 -17.66
CA GLU A 42 7.65 5.45 -16.70
C GLU A 42 7.42 4.20 -15.82
N ILE A 43 6.31 3.49 -16.02
CA ILE A 43 5.98 2.30 -15.21
C ILE A 43 6.87 1.12 -15.58
N ILE A 44 7.49 0.53 -14.57
CA ILE A 44 8.18 -0.76 -14.64
C ILE A 44 7.25 -1.83 -14.07
N ALA A 45 6.68 -2.66 -14.93
CA ALA A 45 5.79 -3.74 -14.52
C ALA A 45 6.56 -5.06 -14.36
N PHE A 46 6.64 -5.56 -13.13
CA PHE A 46 7.24 -6.85 -12.81
C PHE A 46 6.25 -7.98 -13.10
N LYS A 47 6.61 -8.90 -13.99
CA LYS A 47 5.72 -9.97 -14.47
C LYS A 47 5.80 -11.26 -13.66
N ASP A 48 6.87 -11.46 -12.90
CA ASP A 48 7.11 -12.68 -12.12
C ASP A 48 7.28 -12.33 -10.63
N VAL A 49 6.14 -11.96 -10.01
CA VAL A 49 6.08 -11.67 -8.57
C VAL A 49 4.95 -12.49 -7.96
N SER A 50 5.28 -13.23 -6.91
CA SER A 50 4.32 -14.08 -6.19
C SER A 50 4.19 -13.61 -4.74
N SER A 51 2.96 -13.57 -4.25
CA SER A 51 2.69 -13.39 -2.82
C SER A 51 3.09 -14.63 -2.01
N CYS A 52 3.47 -14.44 -0.76
CA CYS A 52 3.71 -15.54 0.18
C CYS A 52 2.43 -16.29 0.56
N GLY A 53 1.28 -15.65 0.45
CA GLY A 53 -0.02 -16.23 0.77
C GLY A 53 -1.17 -15.34 0.35
N THR A 54 -2.39 -15.83 0.54
CA THR A 54 -3.64 -15.15 0.17
C THR A 54 -4.26 -14.36 1.32
N ALA A 55 -3.77 -14.55 2.56
CA ALA A 55 -4.21 -13.77 3.71
C ALA A 55 -3.26 -12.61 3.96
N THR A 56 -3.79 -11.41 4.23
CA THR A 56 -3.02 -10.20 4.56
C THR A 56 -2.07 -10.43 5.74
N ALA A 57 -2.51 -11.22 6.74
CA ALA A 57 -1.69 -11.58 7.90
C ALA A 57 -0.41 -12.38 7.54
N VAL A 58 -0.35 -12.97 6.37
CA VAL A 58 0.83 -13.70 5.85
C VAL A 58 1.57 -12.87 4.81
N SER A 59 0.84 -12.36 3.80
CA SER A 59 1.44 -11.67 2.66
C SER A 59 2.13 -10.36 3.04
N LEU A 60 1.51 -9.58 3.93
CA LEU A 60 2.04 -8.28 4.32
C LEU A 60 3.34 -8.38 5.12
N PRO A 61 3.45 -9.16 6.22
CA PRO A 61 4.72 -9.33 6.91
C PRO A 61 5.81 -9.96 6.03
N CYS A 62 5.45 -10.88 5.12
CA CYS A 62 6.40 -11.46 4.17
C CYS A 62 6.97 -10.42 3.21
N MET A 63 6.14 -9.52 2.68
CA MET A 63 6.57 -8.46 1.77
C MET A 63 7.66 -7.57 2.37
N PHE A 64 7.61 -7.33 3.68
CA PHE A 64 8.58 -6.49 4.39
C PHE A 64 9.70 -7.30 5.06
N SER A 65 9.66 -8.63 5.01
CA SER A 65 10.68 -9.51 5.57
C SER A 65 11.95 -9.54 4.70
N LYS A 66 13.09 -9.79 5.36
CA LYS A 66 14.34 -10.16 4.67
C LYS A 66 14.37 -11.60 4.18
N LEU A 67 13.43 -12.43 4.64
CA LEU A 67 13.34 -13.84 4.26
C LEU A 67 12.57 -13.99 2.95
N GLY A 68 13.01 -14.90 2.10
CA GLY A 68 12.27 -15.31 0.93
C GLY A 68 11.03 -16.14 1.29
N ARG A 69 10.11 -16.28 0.35
CA ARG A 69 8.84 -17.01 0.53
C ARG A 69 9.01 -18.41 1.12
N LYS A 70 10.12 -19.11 0.82
CA LYS A 70 10.35 -20.49 1.27
C LYS A 70 10.78 -20.58 2.74
N GLU A 71 11.48 -19.55 3.21
CA GLU A 71 12.03 -19.48 4.57
C GLU A 71 11.15 -18.65 5.50
N PHE A 72 10.11 -18.03 4.97
CA PHE A 72 9.25 -17.12 5.73
C PHE A 72 8.29 -17.89 6.64
N ASP A 73 8.34 -17.60 7.94
CA ASP A 73 7.34 -17.99 8.93
C ASP A 73 6.73 -16.76 9.59
N VAL A 74 5.40 -16.73 9.66
CA VAL A 74 4.62 -15.59 10.20
C VAL A 74 4.89 -15.38 11.69
N THR A 75 5.06 -16.48 12.44
CA THR A 75 5.30 -16.41 13.90
C THR A 75 6.67 -15.82 14.19
N ASP A 76 7.69 -16.26 13.46
CA ASP A 76 9.05 -15.78 13.63
C ASP A 76 9.22 -14.33 13.13
N ALA A 77 8.55 -13.98 12.04
CA ALA A 77 8.66 -12.66 11.42
C ALA A 77 8.30 -11.51 12.38
N GLN A 78 7.35 -11.70 13.30
CA GLN A 78 6.98 -10.67 14.27
C GLN A 78 8.09 -10.28 15.23
N TYR A 79 9.06 -11.17 15.45
CA TYR A 79 10.22 -10.95 16.33
C TYR A 79 11.46 -10.49 15.55
N MET A 80 11.42 -10.52 14.23
CA MET A 80 12.53 -10.10 13.37
C MET A 80 12.41 -8.63 12.96
N GLN A 81 13.54 -8.00 12.71
CA GLN A 81 13.56 -6.69 12.04
C GLN A 81 13.08 -6.84 10.60
N ASN A 82 12.19 -5.96 10.19
CA ASN A 82 11.69 -5.86 8.84
C ASN A 82 12.32 -4.68 8.08
N LEU A 83 11.96 -4.51 6.81
CA LEU A 83 12.49 -3.43 5.94
C LEU A 83 12.32 -2.04 6.56
N LEU A 84 11.21 -1.78 7.24
CA LEU A 84 10.93 -0.46 7.83
C LEU A 84 11.79 -0.18 9.05
N ASP A 85 12.08 -1.20 9.87
CA ASP A 85 13.02 -1.10 10.99
C ASP A 85 14.43 -0.78 10.49
N ILE A 86 14.84 -1.44 9.40
CA ILE A 86 16.16 -1.22 8.77
C ILE A 86 16.23 0.19 8.18
N ALA A 87 15.18 0.65 7.50
CA ALA A 87 15.14 2.02 6.99
C ALA A 87 15.26 3.04 8.11
N LYS A 88 14.53 2.85 9.21
CA LYS A 88 14.62 3.70 10.41
C LYS A 88 16.03 3.71 11.03
N ALA A 89 16.63 2.54 11.17
CA ALA A 89 18.01 2.39 11.67
C ALA A 89 19.03 3.05 10.73
N ALA A 90 18.77 3.07 9.43
CA ALA A 90 19.59 3.78 8.42
C ALA A 90 19.36 5.29 8.38
N GLY A 91 18.54 5.85 9.30
CA GLY A 91 18.32 7.28 9.45
C GLY A 91 17.19 7.85 8.59
N TYR A 92 16.35 7.02 8.00
CA TYR A 92 15.13 7.46 7.33
C TYR A 92 14.04 7.79 8.34
N ASP A 93 13.26 8.81 8.07
CA ASP A 93 11.94 8.95 8.68
C ASP A 93 10.98 7.95 8.03
N VAL A 94 10.20 7.24 8.83
CA VAL A 94 9.32 6.19 8.33
C VAL A 94 7.91 6.41 8.82
N PHE A 95 6.95 6.47 7.89
CA PHE A 95 5.54 6.70 8.17
C PHE A 95 4.70 5.57 7.57
N TRP A 96 3.70 5.13 8.34
CA TRP A 96 2.67 4.19 7.89
C TRP A 96 1.29 4.82 8.01
N LYS A 97 0.56 4.91 6.90
CA LYS A 97 -0.82 5.38 6.86
C LYS A 97 -1.72 4.23 6.41
N ASP A 98 -2.72 3.92 7.23
CA ASP A 98 -3.53 2.70 7.12
C ASP A 98 -4.98 3.03 6.77
N ASN A 99 -5.53 2.41 5.73
CA ASN A 99 -6.95 2.40 5.41
C ASN A 99 -7.54 0.98 5.45
N ASP A 100 -6.74 -0.03 5.76
CA ASP A 100 -7.16 -1.42 5.92
C ASP A 100 -7.34 -1.76 7.41
N ASP A 101 -7.11 -2.98 7.77
CA ASP A 101 -7.27 -3.55 9.12
C ASP A 101 -5.91 -3.73 9.84
N GLY A 102 -5.11 -2.68 9.77
CA GLY A 102 -3.82 -2.57 10.45
C GLY A 102 -2.65 -3.26 9.74
N CYS A 103 -1.44 -3.03 10.23
CA CYS A 103 -0.19 -3.38 9.57
C CYS A 103 0.35 -4.79 9.88
N LYS A 104 -0.42 -5.65 10.54
CA LYS A 104 -0.05 -7.05 10.86
C LYS A 104 1.37 -7.16 11.44
N LYS A 105 1.69 -6.33 12.44
CA LYS A 105 2.97 -6.22 13.14
C LYS A 105 4.11 -5.50 12.38
N VAL A 106 3.97 -5.24 11.11
CA VAL A 106 5.03 -4.61 10.30
C VAL A 106 5.41 -3.23 10.79
N CYS A 107 4.43 -2.43 11.26
CA CYS A 107 4.65 -1.05 11.68
C CYS A 107 4.74 -0.84 13.21
N ASP A 108 4.73 -1.89 14.01
CA ASP A 108 4.66 -1.77 15.47
C ASP A 108 5.83 -0.94 16.05
N ARG A 109 7.01 -1.02 15.45
CA ARG A 109 8.23 -0.33 15.91
C ARG A 109 8.44 1.05 15.28
N ILE A 110 7.63 1.42 14.30
CA ILE A 110 7.70 2.74 13.65
C ILE A 110 6.49 3.62 13.97
N GLY A 111 5.38 3.02 14.40
CA GLY A 111 4.10 3.67 14.58
C GLY A 111 3.27 3.76 13.31
N LYS A 112 1.97 3.93 13.46
CA LYS A 112 1.01 4.05 12.36
C LYS A 112 0.01 5.18 12.59
N THR A 113 -0.57 5.68 11.49
CA THR A 113 -1.73 6.56 11.49
C THR A 113 -2.90 5.84 10.82
N ASP A 114 -4.01 5.71 11.53
CA ASP A 114 -5.26 5.22 10.95
C ASP A 114 -5.90 6.36 10.13
N ALA A 115 -5.99 6.19 8.82
CA ALA A 115 -6.54 7.17 7.92
C ALA A 115 -8.06 7.37 8.14
N LYS A 116 -8.77 6.34 8.59
CA LYS A 116 -10.21 6.35 8.85
C LYS A 116 -10.59 7.11 10.13
N GLN A 117 -9.62 7.45 10.97
CA GLN A 117 -9.89 8.14 12.24
C GLN A 117 -10.61 9.48 12.00
N GLY A 118 -11.77 9.64 12.64
CA GLY A 118 -12.59 10.84 12.53
C GLY A 118 -13.60 10.82 11.38
N ASN A 119 -13.79 9.70 10.67
CA ASN A 119 -14.78 9.52 9.60
C ASN A 119 -14.80 10.70 8.61
N LYS A 120 -13.66 10.99 8.00
CA LYS A 120 -13.41 12.19 7.20
C LYS A 120 -14.19 12.23 5.89
N GLN A 121 -15.04 13.23 5.72
CA GLN A 121 -15.66 13.54 4.45
C GLN A 121 -14.67 14.22 3.48
N PRO A 122 -14.75 13.99 2.16
CA PRO A 122 -15.76 13.18 1.45
C PRO A 122 -15.37 11.69 1.28
N TYR A 123 -14.33 11.23 1.93
CA TYR A 123 -13.75 9.90 1.67
C TYR A 123 -14.51 8.76 2.35
N CYS A 124 -15.17 9.03 3.49
CA CYS A 124 -15.71 7.99 4.35
C CYS A 124 -17.24 7.92 4.30
N PHE A 125 -17.76 6.68 4.32
CA PHE A 125 -19.18 6.33 4.22
C PHE A 125 -19.48 5.21 5.24
N GLY A 126 -20.11 5.59 6.36
CA GLY A 126 -20.29 4.64 7.47
C GLY A 126 -18.96 4.17 8.04
N ASN A 127 -18.73 2.86 8.03
CA ASN A 127 -17.55 2.23 8.64
C ASN A 127 -16.37 1.99 7.66
N TYR A 128 -16.42 2.51 6.45
CA TYR A 128 -15.36 2.34 5.46
C TYR A 128 -15.07 3.66 4.74
N CYS A 129 -13.84 3.76 4.21
CA CYS A 129 -13.40 4.90 3.44
C CYS A 129 -12.78 4.43 2.12
N HIS A 130 -12.93 5.23 1.07
CA HIS A 130 -12.18 5.02 -0.17
C HIS A 130 -10.69 5.29 0.04
N ASP A 131 -9.84 4.62 -0.72
CA ASP A 131 -8.38 4.72 -0.56
C ASP A 131 -7.81 6.11 -0.90
N GLU A 132 -8.57 6.97 -1.54
CA GLU A 132 -8.22 8.39 -1.73
C GLU A 132 -7.94 9.10 -0.40
N ILE A 133 -8.48 8.61 0.73
CA ILE A 133 -8.19 9.14 2.08
C ILE A 133 -6.71 9.04 2.46
N LEU A 134 -5.99 8.10 1.89
CA LEU A 134 -4.55 7.96 2.10
C LEU A 134 -3.76 9.15 1.58
N LEU A 135 -4.32 9.89 0.62
CA LEU A 135 -3.73 11.11 0.06
C LEU A 135 -4.06 12.36 0.88
N ASP A 136 -5.00 12.29 1.83
CA ASP A 136 -5.36 13.44 2.67
C ASP A 136 -4.14 13.90 3.49
N GLY A 137 -3.74 15.15 3.28
CA GLY A 137 -2.57 15.75 3.92
C GLY A 137 -1.20 15.27 3.40
N LEU A 138 -1.15 14.33 2.45
CA LEU A 138 0.11 13.81 1.91
C LEU A 138 0.93 14.89 1.21
N GLU A 139 0.29 15.73 0.40
CA GLU A 139 0.98 16.82 -0.29
C GLU A 139 1.66 17.78 0.70
N LYS A 140 0.95 18.19 1.75
CA LYS A 140 1.50 19.03 2.81
C LYS A 140 2.66 18.33 3.53
N GLN A 141 2.55 17.03 3.80
CA GLN A 141 3.63 16.25 4.38
C GLN A 141 4.86 16.24 3.49
N LEU A 142 4.69 16.01 2.18
CA LEU A 142 5.79 15.98 1.21
C LEU A 142 6.56 17.33 1.17
N GLN A 143 5.85 18.46 1.27
CA GLN A 143 6.45 19.79 1.29
C GLN A 143 7.30 20.07 2.55
N THR A 144 7.06 19.33 3.64
CA THR A 144 7.78 19.53 4.92
C THR A 144 8.94 18.56 5.13
N ILE A 145 9.20 17.66 4.19
CA ILE A 145 10.25 16.65 4.29
C ILE A 145 11.62 17.30 4.14
N THR A 146 12.47 17.10 5.15
CA THR A 146 13.86 17.58 5.19
C THR A 146 14.89 16.45 5.31
N ARG A 147 14.43 15.21 5.50
CA ARG A 147 15.27 14.00 5.64
C ARG A 147 14.80 12.91 4.69
N ASN A 148 15.67 11.95 4.40
CA ASN A 148 15.28 10.77 3.65
C ASN A 148 14.07 10.10 4.32
N THR A 149 13.03 9.82 3.57
CA THR A 149 11.72 9.40 4.10
C THR A 149 11.14 8.23 3.34
N VAL A 150 10.55 7.29 4.07
CA VAL A 150 9.72 6.21 3.54
C VAL A 150 8.29 6.44 4.04
N ILE A 151 7.33 6.48 3.12
CA ILE A 151 5.90 6.59 3.42
C ILE A 151 5.22 5.36 2.88
N VAL A 152 4.56 4.59 3.75
CA VAL A 152 3.74 3.44 3.36
C VAL A 152 2.27 3.84 3.39
N LEU A 153 1.57 3.63 2.27
CA LEU A 153 0.14 3.83 2.12
C LEU A 153 -0.52 2.46 1.97
N HIS A 154 -1.17 1.97 3.02
CA HIS A 154 -1.80 0.66 3.04
C HIS A 154 -3.28 0.79 2.69
N MET A 155 -3.63 0.28 1.52
CA MET A 155 -4.95 0.40 0.92
C MET A 155 -5.92 -0.65 1.51
N MET A 156 -7.20 -0.30 1.57
CA MET A 156 -8.30 -1.26 1.66
C MET A 156 -8.44 -2.04 0.34
N GLY A 157 -8.08 -1.43 -0.77
CA GLY A 157 -8.03 -2.05 -2.09
C GLY A 157 -9.33 -2.74 -2.49
N SER A 158 -9.19 -3.99 -2.93
CA SER A 158 -10.33 -4.84 -3.32
C SER A 158 -10.76 -5.83 -2.23
N HIS A 159 -10.61 -5.47 -0.96
CA HIS A 159 -10.98 -6.33 0.17
C HIS A 159 -12.48 -6.67 0.15
N GLY A 160 -12.81 -7.99 0.13
CA GLY A 160 -14.19 -8.48 0.12
C GLY A 160 -14.94 -8.28 1.46
N PRO A 161 -16.23 -8.65 1.50
CA PRO A 161 -17.05 -9.09 0.35
C PRO A 161 -17.68 -7.93 -0.45
N THR A 162 -17.68 -6.70 0.05
CA THR A 162 -18.39 -5.57 -0.54
C THR A 162 -17.53 -4.82 -1.57
N TYR A 163 -17.09 -5.48 -2.63
CA TYR A 163 -16.19 -4.92 -3.66
C TYR A 163 -16.72 -3.63 -4.27
N TYR A 164 -18.02 -3.54 -4.54
CA TYR A 164 -18.68 -2.38 -5.13
C TYR A 164 -18.56 -1.10 -4.29
N LYS A 165 -18.27 -1.24 -2.99
CA LYS A 165 -18.04 -0.11 -2.06
C LYS A 165 -16.58 0.33 -1.95
N ARG A 166 -15.66 -0.28 -2.68
CA ARG A 166 -14.21 -0.04 -2.53
C ARG A 166 -13.68 1.10 -3.37
N TYR A 167 -14.48 1.62 -4.29
CA TYR A 167 -14.06 2.68 -5.20
C TYR A 167 -15.20 3.69 -5.45
N PRO A 168 -14.87 4.96 -5.72
CA PRO A 168 -15.86 5.97 -6.08
C PRO A 168 -16.61 5.63 -7.36
N ASP A 169 -17.88 6.05 -7.48
CA ASP A 169 -18.74 5.80 -8.64
C ASP A 169 -18.11 6.24 -9.98
N LYS A 170 -17.31 7.30 -9.98
CA LYS A 170 -16.56 7.76 -11.18
C LYS A 170 -15.68 6.67 -11.82
N PHE A 171 -15.31 5.61 -11.06
CA PHE A 171 -14.52 4.47 -11.54
C PHE A 171 -15.37 3.23 -11.84
N LYS A 172 -16.69 3.28 -11.66
CA LYS A 172 -17.61 2.18 -11.99
C LYS A 172 -17.72 2.03 -13.51
N ARG A 173 -16.95 1.08 -14.06
CA ARG A 173 -16.82 0.84 -15.50
C ARG A 173 -17.51 -0.43 -15.99
N PHE A 174 -17.60 -1.43 -15.14
CA PHE A 174 -18.11 -2.77 -15.49
C PHE A 174 -19.39 -3.03 -14.72
N THR A 175 -20.48 -3.28 -15.45
CA THR A 175 -21.82 -3.52 -14.91
C THR A 175 -22.38 -4.82 -15.48
N PRO A 176 -23.28 -5.52 -14.71
CA PRO A 176 -23.72 -5.18 -13.36
C PRO A 176 -22.62 -5.35 -12.32
N ALA A 177 -22.63 -4.52 -11.27
CA ALA A 177 -21.85 -4.76 -10.08
C ALA A 177 -22.64 -5.73 -9.16
N CYS A 178 -21.93 -6.50 -8.32
CA CYS A 178 -22.57 -7.35 -7.30
C CYS A 178 -22.90 -6.47 -6.09
N ASP A 179 -24.07 -5.86 -6.11
CA ASP A 179 -24.60 -4.99 -5.04
C ASP A 179 -25.40 -5.85 -4.04
#